data_b413655da885768ac3d328147a15b0da
#
_entry.id   b413655da885768ac3d328147a15b0da
#
_cell.length_a   1.000
_cell.length_b   1.000
_cell.length_c   1.000
_cell.angle_alpha   90.00
_cell.angle_beta   90.00
_cell.angle_gamma   90.00
#
_symmetry.space_group_name_H-M   'P 1'
#
loop_
_entity.id
_entity.type
_entity.pdbx_description
1 polymer ?
#
loop_
_entity_poly.entity_id
_entity_poly.type
_entity_poly.pdbx_seq_one_letter_code
_entity_poly.pdbx_strand_id
1 'polypeptide(L)'
;MSRKDVLYTPYNGAVLLENPLLNKGLAFIKEERDNFNLHGLLPHNVETIEEQTERAWVQFCHFKSDISRHVYLRNIQDTNETLFYNLLRSHLKETLPIIYTPTVGEACEHFSTIYRRARGLFISWPNRHRIDEMLQSFSRNDVRVIVVTDGERILGLGDQGIGGMGIPIGKLSLYTACGGIHPASTLPIMLDVGTNNQQHLDDPMYMGWRHPRISDDQYAEFMDMFISTVKARWPNVLLQFEDFAQKNATRLLQRYRDQLCCFNDDIQGTAAVTAGTLITAAHAAGTRIRDQRVVFLGSGSAGCGIAEKIVALMVDDGLTESEARSRIFMVDRFGLLTDDMTNLLDFQKNLLTARDAVSRWQVDAKNISLLDVVKNAHPTVMIGVSGQPGLFSEEIVKEMHRHCPRPIIMPLSNPTSRAEAQPQDLIAWTQGAALVATGSPFAPVFWENAHYEIAQCNNAYIFPGLGLGVLACNARRVTEEMLMAASRSLAAQSPLVATERGGLLPPVDQIETVSRQIAVAVARAAIEQGVAPSLDDETLLARIEKTWWQADYAPYRRSAL
;
A
#
# COMPACT_ATOMS: atom_id res chain seq x y z
N MET A 1 2.62 -22.12 26.08
CA MET A 1 1.28 -21.70 25.67
C MET A 1 0.96 -20.41 26.40
N SER A 2 0.98 -19.27 25.72
CA SER A 2 0.49 -17.99 26.26
C SER A 2 -0.99 -18.17 26.61
N ARG A 3 -1.40 -17.82 27.82
CA ARG A 3 -2.83 -17.76 28.19
C ARG A 3 -3.47 -16.71 27.30
N LYS A 4 -4.35 -17.14 26.37
CA LYS A 4 -5.17 -16.20 25.60
C LYS A 4 -6.08 -15.47 26.58
N ASP A 5 -6.14 -14.15 26.45
CA ASP A 5 -7.03 -13.34 27.28
C ASP A 5 -8.48 -13.76 27.03
N VAL A 6 -9.26 -13.89 28.10
CA VAL A 6 -10.68 -14.23 28.03
C VAL A 6 -11.46 -13.02 27.53
N LEU A 7 -12.24 -13.18 26.47
CA LEU A 7 -13.12 -12.13 25.97
C LEU A 7 -14.50 -12.23 26.63
N TYR A 8 -14.95 -11.10 27.18
CA TYR A 8 -16.27 -10.98 27.79
C TYR A 8 -17.25 -10.35 26.81
N THR A 9 -18.41 -10.97 26.61
CA THR A 9 -19.45 -10.46 25.72
C THR A 9 -20.85 -10.68 26.30
N PRO A 10 -21.76 -9.69 26.18
CA PRO A 10 -23.15 -9.84 26.58
C PRO A 10 -24.02 -10.55 25.50
N TYR A 11 -23.52 -10.62 24.25
CA TYR A 11 -24.26 -11.21 23.14
C TYR A 11 -24.38 -12.72 23.31
N ASN A 12 -25.51 -13.28 22.88
CA ASN A 12 -25.77 -14.73 22.90
C ASN A 12 -26.67 -15.13 21.74
N GLY A 13 -26.89 -16.44 21.56
CA GLY A 13 -27.75 -16.98 20.51
C GLY A 13 -27.35 -16.50 19.11
N ALA A 14 -28.36 -16.28 18.28
CA ALA A 14 -28.15 -15.84 16.88
C ALA A 14 -27.39 -14.51 16.77
N VAL A 15 -27.60 -13.56 17.69
CA VAL A 15 -26.92 -12.25 17.69
C VAL A 15 -25.41 -12.40 17.82
N LEU A 16 -24.93 -13.37 18.60
CA LEU A 16 -23.49 -13.66 18.71
C LEU A 16 -22.93 -14.21 17.40
N LEU A 17 -23.68 -15.08 16.71
CA LEU A 17 -23.27 -15.69 15.43
C LEU A 17 -23.32 -14.68 14.26
N GLU A 18 -24.14 -13.65 14.36
CA GLU A 18 -24.23 -12.57 13.35
C GLU A 18 -23.14 -11.50 13.49
N ASN A 19 -22.37 -11.52 14.57
CA ASN A 19 -21.27 -10.58 14.77
C ASN A 19 -19.96 -11.15 14.20
N PRO A 20 -19.41 -10.63 13.08
CA PRO A 20 -18.22 -11.19 12.43
C PRO A 20 -16.97 -11.22 13.30
N LEU A 21 -16.84 -10.28 14.24
CA LEU A 21 -15.70 -10.20 15.16
C LEU A 21 -15.78 -11.20 16.31
N LEU A 22 -16.97 -11.74 16.58
CA LEU A 22 -17.22 -12.63 17.72
C LEU A 22 -17.64 -14.04 17.29
N ASN A 23 -18.09 -14.20 16.04
CA ASN A 23 -18.52 -15.50 15.53
C ASN A 23 -17.32 -16.45 15.37
N LYS A 24 -17.37 -17.60 16.02
CA LYS A 24 -16.41 -18.71 15.86
C LYS A 24 -16.97 -19.84 15.00
N GLY A 25 -18.24 -19.75 14.56
CA GLY A 25 -18.90 -20.87 13.87
C GLY A 25 -18.83 -22.15 14.66
N LEU A 26 -18.40 -23.24 14.02
CA LEU A 26 -18.28 -24.56 14.67
C LEU A 26 -17.16 -24.67 15.71
N ALA A 27 -16.30 -23.64 15.84
CA ALA A 27 -15.25 -23.63 16.85
C ALA A 27 -15.73 -23.21 18.25
N PHE A 28 -17.00 -22.81 18.42
CA PHE A 28 -17.57 -22.70 19.76
C PHE A 28 -17.55 -24.07 20.44
N ILE A 29 -16.77 -24.17 21.53
CA ILE A 29 -16.67 -25.40 22.33
C ILE A 29 -17.96 -25.68 23.10
N LYS A 30 -18.13 -26.90 23.59
CA LYS A 30 -19.37 -27.31 24.28
C LYS A 30 -19.76 -26.36 25.43
N GLU A 31 -18.81 -26.00 26.29
CA GLU A 31 -19.04 -25.08 27.42
C GLU A 31 -19.54 -23.71 26.94
N GLU A 32 -18.97 -23.17 25.85
CA GLU A 32 -19.42 -21.92 25.26
C GLU A 32 -20.82 -22.05 24.64
N ARG A 33 -21.12 -23.18 23.99
CA ARG A 33 -22.46 -23.44 23.43
C ARG A 33 -23.53 -23.48 24.52
N ASP A 34 -23.19 -24.06 25.67
CA ASP A 34 -24.09 -24.08 26.85
C ASP A 34 -24.31 -22.65 27.38
N ASN A 35 -23.21 -21.89 27.58
CA ASN A 35 -23.25 -20.56 28.19
C ASN A 35 -23.89 -19.47 27.30
N PHE A 36 -23.79 -19.62 25.97
CA PHE A 36 -24.26 -18.63 24.99
C PHE A 36 -25.53 -19.06 24.24
N ASN A 37 -26.22 -20.14 24.66
CA ASN A 37 -27.45 -20.63 24.04
C ASN A 37 -27.30 -20.94 22.54
N LEU A 38 -26.25 -21.64 22.16
CA LEU A 38 -25.92 -21.94 20.74
C LEU A 38 -26.38 -23.33 20.28
N HIS A 39 -26.93 -24.17 21.20
CA HIS A 39 -27.46 -25.46 20.83
C HIS A 39 -28.65 -25.34 19.89
N GLY A 40 -28.65 -26.15 18.83
CA GLY A 40 -29.66 -26.09 17.77
C GLY A 40 -29.41 -25.03 16.69
N LEU A 41 -28.55 -24.02 16.96
CA LEU A 41 -28.11 -23.02 15.98
C LEU A 41 -26.87 -23.49 15.20
N LEU A 42 -26.08 -24.39 15.76
CA LEU A 42 -24.89 -24.95 15.15
C LEU A 42 -24.99 -26.47 15.01
N PRO A 43 -24.44 -27.06 13.94
CA PRO A 43 -24.22 -28.49 13.87
C PRO A 43 -23.44 -29.02 15.09
N HIS A 44 -23.67 -30.30 15.43
CA HIS A 44 -23.14 -30.88 16.68
C HIS A 44 -21.61 -30.89 16.77
N ASN A 45 -20.91 -31.07 15.63
CA ASN A 45 -19.45 -31.16 15.62
C ASN A 45 -18.80 -29.87 16.10
N VAL A 46 -17.65 -30.00 16.77
CA VAL A 46 -16.79 -28.88 17.17
C VAL A 46 -15.51 -28.96 16.35
N GLU A 47 -15.16 -27.87 15.70
CA GLU A 47 -13.99 -27.79 14.84
C GLU A 47 -12.91 -26.90 15.45
N THR A 48 -11.67 -27.12 15.06
CA THR A 48 -10.57 -26.18 15.29
C THR A 48 -10.58 -25.10 14.21
N ILE A 49 -9.83 -24.02 14.42
CA ILE A 49 -9.67 -22.98 13.40
C ILE A 49 -8.92 -23.51 12.18
N GLU A 50 -8.00 -24.46 12.37
CA GLU A 50 -7.26 -25.12 11.31
C GLU A 50 -8.19 -25.94 10.40
N GLU A 51 -9.10 -26.71 10.98
CA GLU A 51 -10.12 -27.47 10.22
C GLU A 51 -11.07 -26.55 9.45
N GLN A 52 -11.46 -25.43 10.04
CA GLN A 52 -12.27 -24.41 9.36
C GLN A 52 -11.49 -23.75 8.22
N THR A 53 -10.22 -23.43 8.44
CA THR A 53 -9.33 -22.82 7.44
C THR A 53 -9.13 -23.74 6.26
N GLU A 54 -8.88 -25.02 6.50
CA GLU A 54 -8.73 -26.03 5.43
C GLU A 54 -10.01 -26.16 4.61
N ARG A 55 -11.17 -26.20 5.25
CA ARG A 55 -12.46 -26.21 4.53
C ARG A 55 -12.64 -24.94 3.68
N ALA A 56 -12.34 -23.78 4.23
CA ALA A 56 -12.45 -22.51 3.51
C ALA A 56 -11.46 -22.47 2.32
N TRP A 57 -10.27 -23.02 2.49
CA TRP A 57 -9.28 -23.14 1.42
C TRP A 57 -9.76 -24.04 0.28
N VAL A 58 -10.30 -25.21 0.60
CA VAL A 58 -10.89 -26.12 -0.39
C VAL A 58 -12.00 -25.42 -1.17
N GLN A 59 -12.88 -24.67 -0.50
CA GLN A 59 -13.94 -23.91 -1.15
C GLN A 59 -13.39 -22.79 -2.03
N PHE A 60 -12.37 -22.05 -1.57
CA PHE A 60 -11.68 -21.02 -2.34
C PHE A 60 -11.11 -21.57 -3.65
N CYS A 61 -10.48 -22.75 -3.60
CA CYS A 61 -9.88 -23.39 -4.78
C CYS A 61 -10.93 -23.85 -5.81
N HIS A 62 -12.19 -24.04 -5.43
CA HIS A 62 -13.25 -24.40 -6.36
C HIS A 62 -13.69 -23.25 -7.29
N PHE A 63 -13.49 -22.00 -6.89
CA PHE A 63 -13.82 -20.85 -7.73
C PHE A 63 -12.84 -20.70 -8.88
N LYS A 64 -13.37 -20.46 -10.09
CA LYS A 64 -12.56 -20.39 -11.33
C LYS A 64 -12.05 -18.99 -11.64
N SER A 65 -12.76 -17.94 -11.22
CA SER A 65 -12.38 -16.56 -11.48
C SER A 65 -11.93 -15.86 -10.20
N ASP A 66 -10.99 -14.92 -10.34
CA ASP A 66 -10.45 -14.19 -9.21
C ASP A 66 -11.49 -13.27 -8.56
N ILE A 67 -12.40 -12.68 -9.35
CA ILE A 67 -13.51 -11.91 -8.79
C ILE A 67 -14.46 -12.79 -7.94
N SER A 68 -14.72 -14.04 -8.35
CA SER A 68 -15.52 -14.96 -7.54
C SER A 68 -14.80 -15.36 -6.26
N ARG A 69 -13.49 -15.56 -6.29
CA ARG A 69 -12.64 -15.78 -5.12
C ARG A 69 -12.67 -14.56 -4.19
N HIS A 70 -12.58 -13.37 -4.76
CA HIS A 70 -12.69 -12.11 -4.00
C HIS A 70 -14.04 -12.02 -3.26
N VAL A 71 -15.14 -12.23 -3.96
CA VAL A 71 -16.50 -12.22 -3.37
C VAL A 71 -16.63 -13.28 -2.26
N TYR A 72 -16.07 -14.46 -2.47
CA TYR A 72 -16.05 -15.52 -1.46
C TYR A 72 -15.27 -15.10 -0.20
N LEU A 73 -14.07 -14.56 -0.35
CA LEU A 73 -13.26 -14.08 0.77
C LEU A 73 -13.98 -12.96 1.54
N ARG A 74 -14.62 -12.01 0.84
CA ARG A 74 -15.42 -10.97 1.47
C ARG A 74 -16.59 -11.54 2.25
N ASN A 75 -17.25 -12.58 1.74
CA ASN A 75 -18.31 -13.25 2.48
C ASN A 75 -17.81 -13.88 3.80
N ILE A 76 -16.63 -14.51 3.80
CA ILE A 76 -16.02 -15.00 5.05
C ILE A 76 -15.73 -13.83 5.99
N GLN A 77 -15.12 -12.74 5.49
CA GLN A 77 -14.82 -11.56 6.30
C GLN A 77 -16.08 -10.98 6.96
N ASP A 78 -17.20 -10.97 6.26
CA ASP A 78 -18.47 -10.43 6.74
C ASP A 78 -19.22 -11.36 7.70
N THR A 79 -18.76 -12.60 7.86
CA THR A 79 -19.36 -13.60 8.75
C THR A 79 -18.46 -14.05 9.88
N ASN A 80 -17.16 -14.14 9.66
CA ASN A 80 -16.16 -14.58 10.65
C ASN A 80 -14.78 -13.97 10.32
N GLU A 81 -14.47 -12.83 10.90
CA GLU A 81 -13.22 -12.12 10.62
C GLU A 81 -11.97 -12.90 11.09
N THR A 82 -12.05 -13.63 12.19
CA THR A 82 -10.91 -14.44 12.67
C THR A 82 -10.55 -15.53 11.66
N LEU A 83 -11.55 -16.26 11.16
CA LEU A 83 -11.33 -17.26 10.11
C LEU A 83 -10.80 -16.61 8.82
N PHE A 84 -11.35 -15.48 8.41
CA PHE A 84 -10.86 -14.75 7.23
C PHE A 84 -9.36 -14.44 7.32
N TYR A 85 -8.90 -13.88 8.43
CA TYR A 85 -7.49 -13.53 8.60
C TYR A 85 -6.59 -14.75 8.81
N ASN A 86 -7.09 -15.82 9.45
CA ASN A 86 -6.33 -17.07 9.54
C ASN A 86 -6.12 -17.67 8.15
N LEU A 87 -7.17 -17.70 7.31
CA LEU A 87 -7.08 -18.16 5.92
C LEU A 87 -6.08 -17.32 5.10
N LEU A 88 -6.15 -15.97 5.22
CA LEU A 88 -5.23 -15.09 4.51
C LEU A 88 -3.76 -15.36 4.89
N ARG A 89 -3.46 -15.47 6.18
CA ARG A 89 -2.10 -15.72 6.66
C ARG A 89 -1.58 -17.09 6.26
N SER A 90 -2.44 -18.10 6.28
CA SER A 90 -2.06 -19.48 5.91
C SER A 90 -1.76 -19.61 4.41
N HIS A 91 -2.36 -18.77 3.56
CA HIS A 91 -2.27 -18.82 2.09
C HIS A 91 -2.03 -17.42 1.51
N LEU A 92 -1.12 -16.64 2.10
CA LEU A 92 -0.98 -15.23 1.77
C LEU A 92 -0.56 -14.99 0.33
N LYS A 93 0.33 -15.83 -0.20
CA LYS A 93 0.82 -15.72 -1.59
C LYS A 93 -0.32 -15.80 -2.62
N GLU A 94 -1.27 -16.69 -2.39
CA GLU A 94 -2.42 -16.93 -3.27
C GLU A 94 -3.56 -15.94 -3.02
N THR A 95 -3.76 -15.52 -1.78
CA THR A 95 -4.91 -14.69 -1.39
C THR A 95 -4.64 -13.19 -1.52
N LEU A 96 -3.39 -12.74 -1.38
CA LEU A 96 -3.02 -11.33 -1.49
C LEU A 96 -3.44 -10.70 -2.84
N PRO A 97 -3.18 -11.32 -4.01
CA PRO A 97 -3.62 -10.78 -5.29
C PRO A 97 -5.15 -10.74 -5.47
N ILE A 98 -5.87 -11.50 -4.64
CA ILE A 98 -7.33 -11.60 -4.68
C ILE A 98 -7.98 -10.53 -3.80
N ILE A 99 -7.47 -10.31 -2.60
CA ILE A 99 -8.04 -9.30 -1.67
C ILE A 99 -7.54 -7.89 -1.96
N TYR A 100 -6.43 -7.78 -2.71
CA TYR A 100 -5.82 -6.52 -3.11
C TYR A 100 -5.48 -6.53 -4.60
N THR A 101 -4.43 -5.84 -5.02
CA THR A 101 -4.06 -5.76 -6.44
C THR A 101 -3.60 -7.12 -7.00
N PRO A 102 -4.05 -7.52 -8.19
CA PRO A 102 -4.86 -6.75 -9.15
C PRO A 102 -6.39 -6.87 -8.98
N THR A 103 -6.90 -7.89 -8.30
CA THR A 103 -8.34 -8.24 -8.30
C THR A 103 -9.22 -7.16 -7.66
N VAL A 104 -8.70 -6.42 -6.67
CA VAL A 104 -9.45 -5.32 -6.03
C VAL A 104 -9.83 -4.22 -7.03
N GLY A 105 -9.04 -4.01 -8.09
CA GLY A 105 -9.40 -3.08 -9.17
C GLY A 105 -10.69 -3.48 -9.86
N GLU A 106 -10.79 -4.73 -10.33
CA GLU A 106 -12.02 -5.29 -10.91
C GLU A 106 -13.19 -5.25 -9.91
N ALA A 107 -12.92 -5.51 -8.64
CA ALA A 107 -13.93 -5.41 -7.60
C ALA A 107 -14.45 -3.97 -7.41
N CYS A 108 -13.61 -2.95 -7.59
CA CYS A 108 -14.05 -1.54 -7.57
C CYS A 108 -14.92 -1.18 -8.76
N GLU A 109 -14.55 -1.64 -9.98
CA GLU A 109 -15.37 -1.42 -11.19
C GLU A 109 -16.76 -2.06 -11.06
N HIS A 110 -16.84 -3.24 -10.44
CA HIS A 110 -18.08 -3.99 -10.24
C HIS A 110 -18.72 -3.80 -8.87
N PHE A 111 -18.27 -2.83 -8.08
CA PHE A 111 -18.70 -2.66 -6.69
C PHE A 111 -20.22 -2.71 -6.51
N SER A 112 -20.97 -1.93 -7.29
CA SER A 112 -22.43 -1.86 -7.17
C SER A 112 -23.14 -3.17 -7.51
N THR A 113 -22.56 -4.01 -8.38
CA THR A 113 -23.14 -5.29 -8.79
C THR A 113 -22.78 -6.45 -7.86
N ILE A 114 -21.63 -6.37 -7.18
CA ILE A 114 -21.17 -7.40 -6.23
C ILE A 114 -21.47 -7.06 -4.76
N TYR A 115 -21.99 -5.87 -4.49
CA TYR A 115 -22.33 -5.41 -3.14
C TYR A 115 -23.31 -6.36 -2.45
N ARG A 116 -23.03 -6.73 -1.20
CA ARG A 116 -23.88 -7.62 -0.40
C ARG A 116 -24.11 -7.11 1.02
N ARG A 117 -23.11 -6.44 1.61
CA ARG A 117 -23.16 -5.95 2.98
C ARG A 117 -22.34 -4.67 3.13
N ALA A 118 -22.83 -3.74 3.93
CA ALA A 118 -22.09 -2.52 4.26
C ALA A 118 -20.85 -2.86 5.12
N ARG A 119 -19.71 -2.27 4.77
CA ARG A 119 -18.47 -2.31 5.54
C ARG A 119 -17.84 -0.94 5.55
N GLY A 120 -17.50 -0.41 6.72
CA GLY A 120 -16.98 0.94 6.88
C GLY A 120 -18.02 2.04 6.80
N LEU A 121 -17.60 3.25 6.46
CA LEU A 121 -18.44 4.43 6.38
C LEU A 121 -18.41 5.05 4.99
N PHE A 122 -19.58 5.42 4.50
CA PHE A 122 -19.81 6.17 3.28
C PHE A 122 -20.24 7.59 3.65
N ILE A 123 -19.34 8.57 3.48
CA ILE A 123 -19.60 9.96 3.85
C ILE A 123 -19.80 10.77 2.58
N SER A 124 -21.03 11.20 2.31
CA SER A 124 -21.35 11.93 1.08
C SER A 124 -21.45 13.43 1.31
N TRP A 125 -21.08 14.22 0.28
CA TRP A 125 -21.20 15.67 0.30
C TRP A 125 -22.60 16.18 0.69
N PRO A 126 -23.73 15.63 0.20
CA PRO A 126 -25.04 16.07 0.64
C PRO A 126 -25.27 15.95 2.15
N ASN A 127 -24.62 14.99 2.80
CA ASN A 127 -24.76 14.72 4.24
C ASN A 127 -23.59 15.27 5.08
N ARG A 128 -22.76 16.14 4.55
CA ARG A 128 -21.52 16.63 5.19
C ARG A 128 -21.72 17.22 6.60
N HIS A 129 -22.86 17.83 6.85
CA HIS A 129 -23.17 18.42 8.16
C HIS A 129 -23.48 17.37 9.25
N ARG A 130 -23.55 16.09 8.87
CA ARG A 130 -23.82 14.96 9.76
C ARG A 130 -22.61 14.04 9.96
N ILE A 131 -21.40 14.48 9.60
CA ILE A 131 -20.19 13.64 9.73
C ILE A 131 -20.00 13.17 11.16
N ASP A 132 -20.19 14.03 12.17
CA ASP A 132 -20.07 13.65 13.58
C ASP A 132 -21.04 12.54 13.98
N GLU A 133 -22.31 12.65 13.58
CA GLU A 133 -23.31 11.60 13.81
C GLU A 133 -22.93 10.28 13.12
N MET A 134 -22.37 10.35 11.88
CA MET A 134 -21.93 9.17 11.15
C MET A 134 -20.75 8.48 11.86
N LEU A 135 -19.78 9.25 12.35
CA LEU A 135 -18.66 8.71 13.11
C LEU A 135 -19.12 8.12 14.46
N GLN A 136 -20.12 8.72 15.11
CA GLN A 136 -20.70 8.21 16.36
C GLN A 136 -21.49 6.92 16.13
N SER A 137 -22.21 6.80 15.01
CA SER A 137 -22.99 5.59 14.69
C SER A 137 -22.11 4.37 14.42
N PHE A 138 -20.83 4.59 14.07
CA PHE A 138 -19.83 3.54 14.07
C PHE A 138 -19.43 3.22 15.51
N SER A 139 -20.07 2.21 16.08
CA SER A 139 -20.06 1.88 17.50
C SER A 139 -18.71 1.50 18.12
N ARG A 140 -17.63 1.54 17.36
CA ARG A 140 -16.27 1.23 17.83
C ARG A 140 -15.58 2.50 18.35
N ASN A 141 -15.24 2.51 19.63
CA ASN A 141 -14.58 3.66 20.23
C ASN A 141 -13.06 3.68 20.04
N ASP A 142 -12.44 2.52 19.78
CA ASP A 142 -10.99 2.38 19.62
C ASP A 142 -10.61 2.19 18.14
N VAL A 143 -10.93 3.16 17.29
CA VAL A 143 -10.42 3.20 15.93
C VAL A 143 -9.01 3.77 15.94
N ARG A 144 -8.06 2.97 15.49
CA ARG A 144 -6.63 3.31 15.50
C ARG A 144 -6.03 3.52 14.12
N VAL A 145 -6.62 2.92 13.09
CA VAL A 145 -6.21 3.09 11.69
C VAL A 145 -7.43 3.37 10.83
N ILE A 146 -7.38 4.43 10.05
CA ILE A 146 -8.34 4.77 9.01
C ILE A 146 -7.62 4.76 7.67
N VAL A 147 -8.18 4.10 6.67
CA VAL A 147 -7.82 4.29 5.26
C VAL A 147 -8.99 4.97 4.58
N VAL A 148 -8.72 6.07 3.88
CA VAL A 148 -9.73 6.91 3.25
C VAL A 148 -9.41 7.13 1.78
N THR A 149 -10.45 7.10 0.94
CA THR A 149 -10.38 7.45 -0.48
C THR A 149 -11.59 8.30 -0.90
N ASP A 150 -11.45 9.08 -1.97
CA ASP A 150 -12.57 9.74 -2.65
C ASP A 150 -12.93 9.06 -3.98
N GLY A 151 -12.24 7.97 -4.32
CA GLY A 151 -12.50 7.15 -5.50
C GLY A 151 -12.13 7.80 -6.84
N GLU A 152 -11.46 8.96 -6.85
CA GLU A 152 -11.18 9.71 -8.09
C GLU A 152 -10.14 9.04 -8.98
N ARG A 153 -9.17 8.32 -8.39
CA ARG A 153 -8.09 7.70 -9.15
C ARG A 153 -7.73 6.31 -8.60
N ILE A 154 -8.63 5.39 -8.79
CA ILE A 154 -8.43 4.00 -8.35
C ILE A 154 -7.42 3.32 -9.24
N LEU A 155 -6.21 3.08 -8.71
CA LEU A 155 -5.11 2.44 -9.43
C LEU A 155 -4.89 3.10 -10.82
N GLY A 156 -4.77 2.29 -11.87
CA GLY A 156 -4.75 2.72 -13.27
C GLY A 156 -6.13 2.82 -13.94
N LEU A 157 -7.23 2.61 -13.21
CA LEU A 157 -8.59 2.51 -13.75
C LEU A 157 -9.32 3.86 -13.80
N GLY A 158 -8.84 4.87 -13.07
CA GLY A 158 -9.46 6.19 -13.01
C GLY A 158 -10.59 6.29 -11.98
N ASP A 159 -11.54 7.18 -12.25
CA ASP A 159 -12.64 7.49 -11.34
C ASP A 159 -13.65 6.34 -11.24
N GLN A 160 -13.70 5.71 -10.07
CA GLN A 160 -14.64 4.64 -9.73
C GLN A 160 -15.73 5.10 -8.76
N GLY A 161 -15.71 6.37 -8.35
CA GLY A 161 -16.70 6.91 -7.42
C GLY A 161 -16.83 6.03 -6.18
N ILE A 162 -18.08 5.66 -5.84
CA ILE A 162 -18.39 4.84 -4.65
C ILE A 162 -17.67 3.49 -4.64
N GLY A 163 -17.37 2.93 -5.81
CA GLY A 163 -16.64 1.68 -5.96
C GLY A 163 -15.23 1.72 -5.39
N GLY A 164 -14.66 2.92 -5.25
CA GLY A 164 -13.39 3.15 -4.58
C GLY A 164 -13.31 2.59 -3.16
N MET A 165 -14.45 2.34 -2.49
CA MET A 165 -14.48 1.71 -1.15
C MET A 165 -13.76 0.37 -1.08
N GLY A 166 -13.66 -0.37 -2.18
CA GLY A 166 -12.92 -1.62 -2.23
C GLY A 166 -11.44 -1.47 -1.82
N ILE A 167 -10.84 -0.32 -2.11
CA ILE A 167 -9.43 -0.03 -1.80
C ILE A 167 -9.17 0.09 -0.30
N PRO A 168 -9.84 0.96 0.47
CA PRO A 168 -9.68 1.01 1.93
C PRO A 168 -9.93 -0.34 2.61
N ILE A 169 -10.94 -1.09 2.17
CA ILE A 169 -11.24 -2.42 2.72
C ILE A 169 -10.05 -3.37 2.47
N GLY A 170 -9.49 -3.38 1.26
CA GLY A 170 -8.31 -4.18 0.89
C GLY A 170 -7.08 -3.80 1.70
N LYS A 171 -6.76 -2.50 1.77
CA LYS A 171 -5.62 -1.98 2.56
C LYS A 171 -5.72 -2.37 4.03
N LEU A 172 -6.86 -2.18 4.66
CA LEU A 172 -7.04 -2.53 6.07
C LEU A 172 -6.99 -4.04 6.32
N SER A 173 -7.41 -4.85 5.34
CA SER A 173 -7.18 -6.29 5.41
C SER A 173 -5.68 -6.64 5.49
N LEU A 174 -4.83 -5.90 4.75
CA LEU A 174 -3.37 -6.06 4.81
C LEU A 174 -2.76 -5.51 6.12
N TYR A 175 -3.27 -4.41 6.65
CA TYR A 175 -2.86 -3.94 7.99
C TYR A 175 -3.04 -5.03 9.03
N THR A 176 -4.12 -5.79 8.96
CA THR A 176 -4.39 -6.89 9.89
C THR A 176 -3.59 -8.15 9.53
N ALA A 177 -3.64 -8.59 8.28
CA ALA A 177 -2.99 -9.84 7.86
C ALA A 177 -1.45 -9.76 7.96
N CYS A 178 -0.87 -8.64 7.54
CA CYS A 178 0.58 -8.47 7.43
C CYS A 178 1.18 -7.68 8.62
N GLY A 179 0.41 -6.78 9.23
CA GLY A 179 0.87 -5.88 10.31
C GLY A 179 0.29 -6.20 11.69
N GLY A 180 -0.56 -7.21 11.81
CA GLY A 180 -1.12 -7.64 13.09
C GLY A 180 -2.03 -6.59 13.76
N ILE A 181 -2.54 -5.60 13.03
CA ILE A 181 -3.48 -4.63 13.59
C ILE A 181 -4.84 -5.31 13.81
N HIS A 182 -5.40 -5.15 15.01
CA HIS A 182 -6.68 -5.77 15.35
C HIS A 182 -7.79 -5.26 14.41
N PRO A 183 -8.59 -6.13 13.75
CA PRO A 183 -9.59 -5.70 12.77
C PRO A 183 -10.67 -4.79 13.37
N ALA A 184 -10.99 -4.93 14.66
CA ALA A 184 -11.90 -4.03 15.36
C ALA A 184 -11.41 -2.58 15.48
N SER A 185 -10.09 -2.35 15.36
CA SER A 185 -9.46 -1.02 15.44
C SER A 185 -9.26 -0.37 14.07
N THR A 186 -9.81 -0.94 13.00
CA THR A 186 -9.69 -0.44 11.62
C THR A 186 -11.01 0.10 11.09
N LEU A 187 -10.95 1.16 10.27
CA LEU A 187 -12.13 1.77 9.69
C LEU A 187 -11.88 2.21 8.25
N PRO A 188 -12.46 1.53 7.24
CA PRO A 188 -12.45 2.02 5.87
C PRO A 188 -13.47 3.13 5.69
N ILE A 189 -13.07 4.22 5.00
CA ILE A 189 -13.93 5.36 4.72
C ILE A 189 -13.89 5.68 3.23
N MET A 190 -15.08 5.83 2.65
CA MET A 190 -15.29 6.37 1.31
C MET A 190 -15.92 7.75 1.41
N LEU A 191 -15.27 8.76 0.80
CA LEU A 191 -15.76 10.13 0.67
C LEU A 191 -16.47 10.28 -0.67
N ASP A 192 -17.80 10.24 -0.66
CA ASP A 192 -18.61 10.32 -1.86
C ASP A 192 -18.88 11.80 -2.22
N VAL A 193 -18.01 12.33 -3.03
CA VAL A 193 -18.06 13.72 -3.54
C VAL A 193 -18.58 13.80 -4.99
N GLY A 194 -19.25 12.75 -5.45
CA GLY A 194 -19.66 12.58 -6.83
C GLY A 194 -18.63 11.84 -7.67
N THR A 195 -18.89 11.71 -8.96
CA THR A 195 -18.00 11.06 -9.93
C THR A 195 -18.08 11.76 -11.28
N ASN A 196 -16.94 11.83 -11.99
CA ASN A 196 -16.90 12.29 -13.39
C ASN A 196 -16.87 11.12 -14.38
N ASN A 197 -17.09 9.89 -13.90
CA ASN A 197 -17.23 8.72 -14.75
C ASN A 197 -18.66 8.65 -15.31
N GLN A 198 -18.82 8.94 -16.60
CA GLN A 198 -20.13 8.99 -17.26
C GLN A 198 -20.85 7.64 -17.21
N GLN A 199 -20.12 6.51 -17.24
CA GLN A 199 -20.75 5.19 -17.13
C GLN A 199 -21.46 5.02 -15.79
N HIS A 200 -20.86 5.50 -14.69
CA HIS A 200 -21.48 5.46 -13.37
C HIS A 200 -22.66 6.46 -13.26
N LEU A 201 -22.56 7.63 -13.87
CA LEU A 201 -23.65 8.60 -13.87
C LEU A 201 -24.90 8.08 -14.61
N ASP A 202 -24.69 7.29 -15.66
CA ASP A 202 -25.76 6.74 -16.50
C ASP A 202 -26.28 5.38 -15.98
N ASP A 203 -25.55 4.71 -15.08
CA ASP A 203 -25.92 3.40 -14.55
C ASP A 203 -27.00 3.52 -13.46
N PRO A 204 -28.22 2.98 -13.67
CA PRO A 204 -29.27 2.99 -12.65
C PRO A 204 -28.91 2.15 -11.41
N MET A 205 -27.96 1.22 -11.50
CA MET A 205 -27.49 0.39 -10.39
C MET A 205 -26.37 1.04 -9.58
N TYR A 206 -25.79 2.16 -10.07
CA TYR A 206 -24.72 2.84 -9.34
C TYR A 206 -25.20 3.28 -7.95
N MET A 207 -24.48 2.87 -6.91
CA MET A 207 -24.89 3.03 -5.52
C MET A 207 -24.41 4.33 -4.88
N GLY A 208 -23.53 5.08 -5.55
CA GLY A 208 -23.02 6.36 -5.06
C GLY A 208 -23.96 7.54 -5.38
N TRP A 209 -23.56 8.71 -4.93
CA TRP A 209 -24.23 9.95 -5.28
C TRP A 209 -24.03 10.26 -6.78
N ARG A 210 -25.07 10.09 -7.58
CA ARG A 210 -25.06 10.31 -9.04
C ARG A 210 -25.02 11.81 -9.36
N HIS A 211 -23.87 12.38 -9.23
CA HIS A 211 -23.60 13.81 -9.44
C HIS A 211 -22.16 13.97 -9.94
N PRO A 212 -21.86 14.92 -10.83
CA PRO A 212 -20.48 15.29 -11.13
C PRO A 212 -19.73 15.67 -9.85
N ARG A 213 -18.41 15.47 -9.85
CA ARG A 213 -17.60 15.86 -8.69
C ARG A 213 -17.81 17.32 -8.31
N ILE A 214 -17.89 17.61 -7.02
CA ILE A 214 -18.03 18.95 -6.46
C ILE A 214 -16.84 19.84 -6.83
N SER A 215 -17.03 21.17 -6.71
CA SER A 215 -15.97 22.14 -7.00
C SER A 215 -14.79 22.02 -6.02
N ASP A 216 -13.63 22.58 -6.40
CA ASP A 216 -12.43 22.55 -5.57
C ASP A 216 -12.62 23.27 -4.22
N ASP A 217 -13.42 24.36 -4.18
CA ASP A 217 -13.74 25.07 -2.93
C ASP A 217 -14.63 24.22 -2.01
N GLN A 218 -15.68 23.60 -2.56
CA GLN A 218 -16.53 22.66 -1.83
C GLN A 218 -15.75 21.45 -1.33
N TYR A 219 -14.83 20.97 -2.15
CA TYR A 219 -13.96 19.85 -1.77
C TYR A 219 -13.04 20.22 -0.61
N ALA A 220 -12.45 21.42 -0.62
CA ALA A 220 -11.61 21.89 0.49
C ALA A 220 -12.40 22.04 1.80
N GLU A 221 -13.63 22.60 1.73
CA GLU A 221 -14.56 22.68 2.87
C GLU A 221 -14.87 21.28 3.43
N PHE A 222 -15.23 20.35 2.55
CA PHE A 222 -15.59 18.98 2.94
C PHE A 222 -14.43 18.26 3.63
N MET A 223 -13.22 18.38 3.08
CA MET A 223 -12.03 17.76 3.69
C MET A 223 -11.70 18.36 5.06
N ASP A 224 -11.83 19.68 5.23
CA ASP A 224 -11.63 20.31 6.54
C ASP A 224 -12.67 19.85 7.57
N MET A 225 -13.94 19.73 7.18
CA MET A 225 -15.00 19.17 8.05
C MET A 225 -14.70 17.73 8.43
N PHE A 226 -14.32 16.91 7.47
CA PHE A 226 -13.97 15.50 7.70
C PHE A 226 -12.79 15.36 8.64
N ILE A 227 -11.66 15.98 8.33
CA ILE A 227 -10.42 15.86 9.13
C ILE A 227 -10.60 16.41 10.54
N SER A 228 -11.27 17.55 10.71
CA SER A 228 -11.53 18.12 12.04
C SER A 228 -12.40 17.20 12.91
N THR A 229 -13.41 16.57 12.32
CA THR A 229 -14.31 15.65 13.03
C THR A 229 -13.59 14.34 13.39
N VAL A 230 -12.81 13.77 12.48
CA VAL A 230 -11.98 12.59 12.74
C VAL A 230 -10.99 12.86 13.88
N LYS A 231 -10.28 14.01 13.82
CA LYS A 231 -9.33 14.42 14.85
C LYS A 231 -9.98 14.60 16.22
N ALA A 232 -11.18 15.17 16.27
CA ALA A 232 -11.93 15.34 17.53
C ALA A 232 -12.37 13.98 18.11
N ARG A 233 -12.78 13.04 17.24
CA ARG A 233 -13.26 11.73 17.67
C ARG A 233 -12.15 10.77 18.06
N TRP A 234 -11.08 10.71 17.26
CA TRP A 234 -9.93 9.82 17.46
C TRP A 234 -8.60 10.57 17.30
N PRO A 235 -8.18 11.32 18.32
CA PRO A 235 -7.01 12.22 18.23
C PRO A 235 -5.68 11.50 17.96
N ASN A 236 -5.60 10.21 18.26
CA ASN A 236 -4.40 9.39 18.08
C ASN A 236 -4.51 8.41 16.91
N VAL A 237 -5.49 8.59 16.01
CA VAL A 237 -5.67 7.72 14.85
C VAL A 237 -4.56 7.94 13.84
N LEU A 238 -4.11 6.86 13.21
CA LEU A 238 -3.32 6.92 11.97
C LEU A 238 -4.29 6.98 10.79
N LEU A 239 -4.23 8.04 9.99
CA LEU A 239 -5.03 8.22 8.78
C LEU A 239 -4.17 8.07 7.54
N GLN A 240 -4.51 7.11 6.70
CA GLN A 240 -3.88 6.89 5.40
C GLN A 240 -4.78 7.41 4.29
N PHE A 241 -4.25 8.36 3.48
CA PHE A 241 -4.86 8.76 2.22
C PHE A 241 -4.50 7.75 1.13
N GLU A 242 -5.49 7.35 0.32
CA GLU A 242 -5.31 6.33 -0.71
C GLU A 242 -6.12 6.65 -1.97
N ASP A 243 -5.49 6.52 -3.14
CA ASP A 243 -6.12 6.65 -4.47
C ASP A 243 -6.86 7.99 -4.70
N PHE A 244 -6.31 9.08 -4.21
CA PHE A 244 -6.74 10.44 -4.55
C PHE A 244 -6.12 10.89 -5.88
N ALA A 245 -6.84 11.72 -6.62
CA ALA A 245 -6.27 12.34 -7.82
C ALA A 245 -5.03 13.17 -7.47
N GLN A 246 -4.06 13.19 -8.37
CA GLN A 246 -2.76 13.84 -8.18
C GLN A 246 -2.86 15.28 -7.66
N LYS A 247 -3.82 16.09 -8.19
CA LYS A 247 -4.05 17.46 -7.75
C LYS A 247 -4.43 17.59 -6.27
N ASN A 248 -5.11 16.57 -5.73
CA ASN A 248 -5.59 16.51 -4.35
C ASN A 248 -4.58 15.82 -3.42
N ALA A 249 -3.95 14.73 -3.86
CA ALA A 249 -3.08 13.89 -3.03
C ALA A 249 -1.97 14.69 -2.32
N THR A 250 -1.17 15.45 -3.08
CA THR A 250 -0.08 16.26 -2.52
C THR A 250 -0.61 17.39 -1.64
N ARG A 251 -1.67 18.08 -2.09
CA ARG A 251 -2.29 19.20 -1.35
C ARG A 251 -2.83 18.75 0.00
N LEU A 252 -3.54 17.62 0.06
CA LEU A 252 -4.08 17.06 1.29
C LEU A 252 -2.97 16.65 2.25
N LEU A 253 -1.95 15.95 1.76
CA LEU A 253 -0.81 15.56 2.57
C LEU A 253 -0.12 16.79 3.18
N GLN A 254 0.19 17.82 2.38
CA GLN A 254 0.83 19.04 2.86
C GLN A 254 -0.03 19.79 3.88
N ARG A 255 -1.35 19.83 3.67
CA ARG A 255 -2.28 20.56 4.55
C ARG A 255 -2.43 19.91 5.91
N TYR A 256 -2.44 18.57 5.98
CA TYR A 256 -2.85 17.85 7.21
C TYR A 256 -1.73 17.11 7.93
N ARG A 257 -0.54 16.91 7.31
CA ARG A 257 0.55 16.13 7.92
C ARG A 257 1.02 16.65 9.27
N ASP A 258 0.88 17.95 9.54
CA ASP A 258 1.24 18.58 10.81
C ASP A 258 0.05 18.73 11.78
N GLN A 259 -1.15 18.37 11.37
CA GLN A 259 -2.37 18.48 12.16
C GLN A 259 -2.85 17.16 12.72
N LEU A 260 -2.59 16.06 12.01
CA LEU A 260 -3.02 14.70 12.33
C LEU A 260 -1.89 13.73 12.00
N CYS A 261 -1.82 12.58 12.70
CA CYS A 261 -0.93 11.50 12.29
C CYS A 261 -1.46 10.90 10.99
N CYS A 262 -0.92 11.33 9.86
CA CYS A 262 -1.37 10.90 8.54
C CYS A 262 -0.22 10.77 7.55
N PHE A 263 -0.45 10.01 6.50
CA PHE A 263 0.44 9.88 5.34
C PHE A 263 -0.36 9.52 4.09
N ASN A 264 0.27 9.64 2.93
CA ASN A 264 -0.28 9.19 1.64
C ASN A 264 0.55 8.00 1.14
N ASP A 265 -0.08 6.82 1.02
CA ASP A 265 0.63 5.61 0.65
C ASP A 265 1.05 5.59 -0.83
N ASP A 266 0.27 6.20 -1.73
CA ASP A 266 0.62 6.26 -3.16
C ASP A 266 1.89 7.08 -3.41
N ILE A 267 2.12 8.12 -2.59
CA ILE A 267 3.29 8.99 -2.69
C ILE A 267 4.42 8.44 -1.80
N GLN A 268 4.17 8.34 -0.50
CA GLN A 268 5.21 8.07 0.50
C GLN A 268 5.49 6.58 0.68
N GLY A 269 4.47 5.72 0.64
CA GLY A 269 4.64 4.26 0.71
C GLY A 269 5.33 3.72 -0.54
N THR A 270 4.89 4.19 -1.71
CA THR A 270 5.52 3.85 -3.01
C THR A 270 6.98 4.30 -3.05
N ALA A 271 7.27 5.52 -2.58
CA ALA A 271 8.65 6.01 -2.48
C ALA A 271 9.48 5.15 -1.52
N ALA A 272 8.92 4.75 -0.38
CA ALA A 272 9.64 3.97 0.61
C ALA A 272 9.96 2.55 0.14
N VAL A 273 9.02 1.82 -0.49
CA VAL A 273 9.28 0.46 -1.00
C VAL A 273 10.27 0.49 -2.16
N THR A 274 10.16 1.48 -3.05
CA THR A 274 11.10 1.64 -4.18
C THR A 274 12.49 1.97 -3.69
N ALA A 275 12.62 2.86 -2.71
CA ALA A 275 13.91 3.20 -2.10
C ALA A 275 14.56 1.98 -1.42
N GLY A 276 13.80 1.20 -0.66
CA GLY A 276 14.28 -0.05 -0.05
C GLY A 276 14.78 -1.06 -1.10
N THR A 277 14.01 -1.22 -2.18
CA THR A 277 14.39 -2.10 -3.29
C THR A 277 15.65 -1.60 -4.01
N LEU A 278 15.78 -0.27 -4.20
CA LEU A 278 16.97 0.33 -4.82
C LEU A 278 18.22 0.15 -3.96
N ILE A 279 18.13 0.31 -2.64
CA ILE A 279 19.24 0.04 -1.72
C ILE A 279 19.76 -1.39 -1.92
N THR A 280 18.86 -2.36 -1.97
CA THR A 280 19.20 -3.76 -2.21
C THR A 280 19.82 -3.97 -3.59
N ALA A 281 19.21 -3.38 -4.63
CA ALA A 281 19.71 -3.52 -6.01
C ALA A 281 21.09 -2.90 -6.20
N ALA A 282 21.36 -1.73 -5.61
CA ALA A 282 22.66 -1.10 -5.62
C ALA A 282 23.73 -1.98 -4.92
N HIS A 283 23.38 -2.54 -3.76
CA HIS A 283 24.25 -3.51 -3.06
C HIS A 283 24.55 -4.73 -3.95
N ALA A 284 23.52 -5.33 -4.55
CA ALA A 284 23.68 -6.47 -5.46
C ALA A 284 24.51 -6.13 -6.72
N ALA A 285 24.47 -4.88 -7.18
CA ALA A 285 25.33 -4.38 -8.27
C ALA A 285 26.76 -4.09 -7.83
N GLY A 286 27.09 -4.16 -6.53
CA GLY A 286 28.39 -3.81 -5.98
C GLY A 286 28.67 -2.30 -6.01
N THR A 287 27.63 -1.47 -5.94
CA THR A 287 27.71 0.00 -6.04
C THR A 287 27.06 0.65 -4.82
N ARG A 288 27.32 1.94 -4.61
CA ARG A 288 26.69 2.74 -3.55
C ARG A 288 25.49 3.53 -4.12
N ILE A 289 24.57 3.94 -3.25
CA ILE A 289 23.44 4.79 -3.66
C ILE A 289 23.94 6.13 -4.23
N ARG A 290 24.96 6.73 -3.63
CA ARG A 290 25.57 7.97 -4.10
C ARG A 290 26.16 7.90 -5.51
N ASP A 291 26.48 6.69 -5.99
CA ASP A 291 27.09 6.50 -7.31
C ASP A 291 26.06 6.36 -8.42
N GLN A 292 24.78 6.20 -8.06
CA GLN A 292 23.70 6.00 -9.03
C GLN A 292 23.40 7.28 -9.83
N ARG A 293 23.03 7.07 -11.09
CA ARG A 293 22.43 8.07 -11.98
C ARG A 293 21.07 7.53 -12.40
N VAL A 294 20.01 8.25 -12.07
CA VAL A 294 18.64 7.73 -12.15
C VAL A 294 17.84 8.47 -13.20
N VAL A 295 17.29 7.74 -14.16
CA VAL A 295 16.33 8.30 -15.11
C VAL A 295 14.94 7.78 -14.77
N PHE A 296 13.97 8.68 -14.73
CA PHE A 296 12.56 8.40 -14.56
C PHE A 296 11.80 8.56 -15.87
N LEU A 297 10.88 7.66 -16.13
CA LEU A 297 9.83 7.83 -17.12
C LEU A 297 8.49 7.99 -16.40
N GLY A 298 8.01 9.22 -16.31
CA GLY A 298 6.87 9.65 -15.54
C GLY A 298 7.26 10.62 -14.43
N SER A 299 6.76 11.85 -14.50
CA SER A 299 7.04 12.95 -13.57
C SER A 299 5.80 13.36 -12.78
N GLY A 300 4.90 12.40 -12.50
CA GLY A 300 3.76 12.57 -11.61
C GLY A 300 4.16 12.59 -10.14
N SER A 301 3.18 12.70 -9.24
CA SER A 301 3.41 12.75 -7.78
C SER A 301 4.18 11.52 -7.26
N ALA A 302 3.89 10.32 -7.76
CA ALA A 302 4.60 9.10 -7.39
C ALA A 302 6.06 9.16 -7.86
N GLY A 303 6.32 9.48 -9.14
CA GLY A 303 7.68 9.58 -9.69
C GLY A 303 8.52 10.63 -8.98
N CYS A 304 7.96 11.82 -8.76
CA CYS A 304 8.64 12.89 -8.01
C CYS A 304 8.87 12.51 -6.54
N GLY A 305 7.90 11.84 -5.90
CA GLY A 305 8.06 11.34 -4.53
C GLY A 305 9.19 10.31 -4.39
N ILE A 306 9.30 9.38 -5.34
CA ILE A 306 10.42 8.42 -5.41
C ILE A 306 11.74 9.16 -5.62
N ALA A 307 11.78 10.13 -6.56
CA ALA A 307 12.98 10.90 -6.87
C ALA A 307 13.49 11.68 -5.65
N GLU A 308 12.62 12.38 -4.93
CA GLU A 308 12.96 13.08 -3.68
C GLU A 308 13.52 12.14 -2.61
N LYS A 309 12.92 10.94 -2.48
CA LYS A 309 13.43 9.92 -1.55
C LYS A 309 14.82 9.43 -1.94
N ILE A 310 15.08 9.24 -3.23
CA ILE A 310 16.43 8.86 -3.72
C ILE A 310 17.44 9.99 -3.50
N VAL A 311 17.05 11.26 -3.71
CA VAL A 311 17.89 12.42 -3.37
C VAL A 311 18.28 12.38 -1.89
N ALA A 312 17.31 12.16 -1.00
CA ALA A 312 17.59 12.06 0.44
C ALA A 312 18.54 10.90 0.76
N LEU A 313 18.37 9.72 0.14
CA LEU A 313 19.30 8.59 0.29
C LEU A 313 20.73 8.92 -0.17
N MET A 314 20.86 9.64 -1.28
CA MET A 314 22.16 10.06 -1.81
C MET A 314 22.86 11.07 -0.88
N VAL A 315 22.08 11.99 -0.29
CA VAL A 315 22.58 12.95 0.70
C VAL A 315 23.05 12.22 1.97
N ASP A 316 22.28 11.28 2.47
CA ASP A 316 22.65 10.44 3.62
C ASP A 316 23.91 9.60 3.33
N ASP A 317 24.14 9.23 2.06
CA ASP A 317 25.34 8.52 1.60
C ASP A 317 26.52 9.46 1.28
N GLY A 318 26.40 10.75 1.58
CA GLY A 318 27.49 11.76 1.63
C GLY A 318 27.59 12.69 0.43
N LEU A 319 26.54 12.81 -0.41
CA LEU A 319 26.46 13.87 -1.41
C LEU A 319 25.85 15.15 -0.80
N THR A 320 26.19 16.29 -1.40
CA THR A 320 25.39 17.49 -1.21
C THR A 320 24.05 17.34 -1.94
N GLU A 321 23.02 18.08 -1.52
CA GLU A 321 21.72 18.05 -2.16
C GLU A 321 21.81 18.42 -3.66
N SER A 322 22.63 19.41 -4.01
CA SER A 322 22.84 19.81 -5.40
C SER A 322 23.47 18.70 -6.24
N GLU A 323 24.47 17.99 -5.71
CA GLU A 323 25.08 16.84 -6.38
C GLU A 323 24.09 15.69 -6.55
N ALA A 324 23.28 15.38 -5.52
CA ALA A 324 22.27 14.35 -5.59
C ALA A 324 21.22 14.68 -6.66
N ARG A 325 20.69 15.91 -6.67
CA ARG A 325 19.69 16.35 -7.66
C ARG A 325 20.25 16.32 -9.09
N SER A 326 21.52 16.64 -9.30
CA SER A 326 22.14 16.59 -10.63
C SER A 326 22.26 15.16 -11.21
N ARG A 327 22.01 14.12 -10.41
CA ARG A 327 22.01 12.71 -10.81
C ARG A 327 20.61 12.17 -11.16
N ILE A 328 19.58 12.98 -11.03
CA ILE A 328 18.17 12.63 -11.30
C ILE A 328 17.72 13.28 -12.60
N PHE A 329 17.15 12.48 -13.49
CA PHE A 329 16.65 12.93 -14.79
C PHE A 329 15.17 12.53 -14.92
N MET A 330 14.26 13.52 -14.91
CA MET A 330 12.83 13.29 -15.01
C MET A 330 12.38 13.46 -16.46
N VAL A 331 11.83 12.41 -17.05
CA VAL A 331 11.30 12.41 -18.42
C VAL A 331 9.80 12.16 -18.40
N ASP A 332 9.05 12.99 -19.09
CA ASP A 332 7.61 12.79 -19.30
C ASP A 332 7.23 12.85 -20.79
N ARG A 333 5.94 13.05 -21.08
CA ARG A 333 5.44 13.15 -22.47
C ARG A 333 6.02 14.34 -23.25
N PHE A 334 6.61 15.32 -22.58
CA PHE A 334 7.26 16.47 -23.18
C PHE A 334 8.79 16.33 -23.27
N GLY A 335 9.32 15.16 -22.89
CA GLY A 335 10.74 14.90 -22.80
C GLY A 335 11.34 15.19 -21.42
N LEU A 336 12.67 15.34 -21.35
CA LEU A 336 13.39 15.67 -20.14
C LEU A 336 12.92 17.02 -19.58
N LEU A 337 12.57 17.05 -18.30
CA LEU A 337 12.18 18.27 -17.61
C LEU A 337 13.42 19.15 -17.36
N THR A 338 13.42 20.34 -17.92
CA THR A 338 14.50 21.33 -17.82
C THR A 338 14.01 22.63 -17.20
N ASP A 339 14.91 23.41 -16.63
CA ASP A 339 14.62 24.61 -15.87
C ASP A 339 14.12 25.81 -16.72
N ASP A 340 14.20 25.71 -18.06
CA ASP A 340 13.65 26.67 -19.02
C ASP A 340 12.17 26.37 -19.40
N MET A 341 11.61 25.25 -18.93
CA MET A 341 10.23 24.88 -19.21
C MET A 341 9.22 25.72 -18.41
N THR A 342 8.08 26.03 -19.05
CA THR A 342 6.92 26.67 -18.43
C THR A 342 5.83 25.63 -18.13
N ASN A 343 4.87 25.96 -17.28
CA ASN A 343 3.73 25.08 -16.91
C ASN A 343 4.11 23.81 -16.15
N LEU A 344 5.14 23.91 -15.32
CA LEU A 344 5.56 22.84 -14.41
C LEU A 344 4.70 22.83 -13.16
N LEU A 345 4.43 21.64 -12.64
CA LEU A 345 3.77 21.46 -11.35
C LEU A 345 4.76 21.74 -10.21
N ASP A 346 4.27 22.22 -9.09
CA ASP A 346 5.13 22.67 -7.97
C ASP A 346 6.08 21.56 -7.48
N PHE A 347 5.63 20.32 -7.40
CA PHE A 347 6.46 19.19 -6.97
C PHE A 347 7.52 18.77 -8.01
N GLN A 348 7.45 19.25 -9.25
CA GLN A 348 8.47 19.01 -10.29
C GLN A 348 9.63 19.98 -10.22
N LYS A 349 9.39 21.19 -9.69
CA LYS A 349 10.34 22.33 -9.76
C LYS A 349 11.71 22.05 -9.14
N ASN A 350 11.78 21.17 -8.15
CA ASN A 350 13.04 20.81 -7.49
C ASN A 350 13.82 19.70 -8.21
N LEU A 351 13.25 19.11 -9.26
CA LEU A 351 13.77 17.94 -9.97
C LEU A 351 14.11 18.24 -11.44
N LEU A 352 14.29 19.51 -11.77
CA LEU A 352 14.60 19.96 -13.13
C LEU A 352 16.08 19.78 -13.42
N THR A 353 16.40 19.34 -14.62
CA THR A 353 17.76 19.36 -15.13
C THR A 353 18.10 20.75 -15.63
N ALA A 354 19.24 21.29 -15.21
CA ALA A 354 19.70 22.57 -15.72
C ALA A 354 19.90 22.51 -17.25
N ARG A 355 19.32 23.43 -17.98
CA ARG A 355 19.41 23.46 -19.45
C ARG A 355 20.86 23.52 -19.94
N ASP A 356 21.70 24.25 -19.24
CA ASP A 356 23.14 24.36 -19.55
C ASP A 356 23.86 23.02 -19.41
N ALA A 357 23.46 22.18 -18.49
CA ALA A 357 24.06 20.84 -18.29
C ALA A 357 23.88 19.90 -19.48
N VAL A 358 22.81 20.09 -20.26
CA VAL A 358 22.50 19.30 -21.45
C VAL A 358 22.81 20.02 -22.77
N SER A 359 23.37 21.22 -22.71
CA SER A 359 23.66 22.07 -23.88
C SER A 359 24.61 21.43 -24.89
N ARG A 360 25.48 20.49 -24.45
CA ARG A 360 26.44 19.77 -25.30
C ARG A 360 25.84 18.51 -25.92
N TRP A 361 24.64 18.12 -25.54
CA TRP A 361 24.00 16.94 -26.09
C TRP A 361 23.51 17.23 -27.52
N GLN A 362 23.78 16.30 -28.43
CA GLN A 362 23.32 16.40 -29.82
C GLN A 362 21.90 15.81 -29.91
N VAL A 363 20.91 16.59 -29.50
CA VAL A 363 19.52 16.19 -29.36
C VAL A 363 18.57 17.28 -29.83
N ASP A 364 17.29 16.93 -30.09
CA ASP A 364 16.26 17.93 -30.31
C ASP A 364 16.04 18.73 -29.01
N ALA A 365 16.40 20.00 -29.05
CA ALA A 365 16.29 20.88 -27.90
C ALA A 365 14.85 21.05 -27.39
N LYS A 366 13.83 20.80 -28.23
CA LYS A 366 12.42 20.94 -27.87
C LYS A 366 11.84 19.70 -27.19
N ASN A 367 12.43 18.54 -27.43
CA ASN A 367 11.95 17.26 -26.88
C ASN A 367 13.10 16.29 -26.72
N ILE A 368 13.79 16.35 -25.57
CA ILE A 368 14.86 15.41 -25.23
C ILE A 368 14.21 14.10 -24.77
N SER A 369 14.28 13.08 -25.60
CA SER A 369 13.63 11.79 -25.36
C SER A 369 14.33 10.97 -24.26
N LEU A 370 13.64 9.91 -23.76
CA LEU A 370 14.26 8.94 -22.85
C LEU A 370 15.53 8.32 -23.44
N LEU A 371 15.53 7.98 -24.72
CA LEU A 371 16.71 7.43 -25.42
C LEU A 371 17.87 8.44 -25.43
N ASP A 372 17.58 9.72 -25.67
CA ASP A 372 18.60 10.79 -25.64
C ASP A 372 19.23 10.92 -24.26
N VAL A 373 18.41 10.85 -23.20
CA VAL A 373 18.92 10.86 -21.82
C VAL A 373 19.79 9.64 -21.56
N VAL A 374 19.37 8.44 -21.97
CA VAL A 374 20.14 7.21 -21.77
C VAL A 374 21.49 7.29 -22.50
N LYS A 375 21.50 7.79 -23.75
CA LYS A 375 22.74 7.95 -24.55
C LYS A 375 23.73 8.96 -23.97
N ASN A 376 23.25 10.02 -23.31
CA ASN A 376 24.11 11.12 -22.88
C ASN A 376 24.38 11.13 -21.37
N ALA A 377 23.39 10.78 -20.54
CA ALA A 377 23.53 10.78 -19.09
C ALA A 377 24.08 9.46 -18.55
N HIS A 378 24.05 8.37 -19.31
CA HIS A 378 24.49 7.03 -18.93
C HIS A 378 23.92 6.59 -17.58
N PRO A 379 22.57 6.52 -17.42
CA PRO A 379 21.95 6.14 -16.17
C PRO A 379 22.31 4.71 -15.77
N THR A 380 22.41 4.48 -14.47
CA THR A 380 22.59 3.16 -13.86
C THR A 380 21.29 2.58 -13.35
N VAL A 381 20.28 3.44 -13.17
CA VAL A 381 18.93 3.10 -12.71
C VAL A 381 17.90 3.72 -13.66
N MET A 382 16.91 2.93 -14.06
CA MET A 382 15.77 3.39 -14.85
C MET A 382 14.47 2.98 -14.16
N ILE A 383 13.61 3.97 -13.85
CA ILE A 383 12.35 3.78 -13.12
C ILE A 383 11.20 4.27 -13.98
N GLY A 384 10.22 3.40 -14.21
CA GLY A 384 9.00 3.69 -14.96
C GLY A 384 7.79 3.81 -14.05
N VAL A 385 7.12 4.96 -14.11
CA VAL A 385 5.86 5.28 -13.41
C VAL A 385 4.93 6.09 -14.32
N SER A 386 4.95 5.74 -15.61
CA SER A 386 4.27 6.48 -16.69
C SER A 386 2.83 6.04 -16.93
N GLY A 387 2.48 4.83 -16.50
CA GLY A 387 1.22 4.17 -16.86
C GLY A 387 1.11 3.80 -18.35
N GLN A 388 2.23 3.83 -19.09
CA GLN A 388 2.28 3.56 -20.54
C GLN A 388 3.12 2.32 -20.82
N PRO A 389 2.53 1.26 -21.40
CA PRO A 389 3.23 0.00 -21.63
C PRO A 389 4.27 0.13 -22.75
N GLY A 390 5.36 -0.65 -22.62
CA GLY A 390 6.34 -0.86 -23.69
C GLY A 390 7.29 0.31 -23.95
N LEU A 391 7.29 1.36 -23.14
CA LEU A 391 8.15 2.52 -23.35
C LEU A 391 9.62 2.28 -22.98
N PHE A 392 9.94 1.24 -22.22
CA PHE A 392 11.31 0.75 -22.09
C PHE A 392 11.60 -0.20 -23.25
N SER A 393 11.89 0.37 -24.41
CA SER A 393 12.14 -0.40 -25.63
C SER A 393 13.47 -1.16 -25.57
N GLU A 394 13.62 -2.17 -26.45
CA GLU A 394 14.87 -2.93 -26.58
C GLU A 394 16.07 -2.02 -26.85
N GLU A 395 15.91 -1.01 -27.72
CA GLU A 395 16.98 -0.04 -28.03
C GLU A 395 17.44 0.71 -26.79
N ILE A 396 16.49 1.22 -25.98
CA ILE A 396 16.79 1.98 -24.76
C ILE A 396 17.51 1.10 -23.75
N VAL A 397 17.02 -0.11 -23.51
CA VAL A 397 17.57 -1.04 -22.53
C VAL A 397 18.96 -1.53 -22.94
N LYS A 398 19.17 -1.86 -24.22
CA LYS A 398 20.49 -2.24 -24.75
C LYS A 398 21.47 -1.10 -24.70
N GLU A 399 21.03 0.14 -24.98
CA GLU A 399 21.88 1.32 -24.86
C GLU A 399 22.31 1.55 -23.41
N MET A 400 21.39 1.43 -22.46
CA MET A 400 21.71 1.53 -21.04
C MET A 400 22.73 0.45 -20.63
N HIS A 401 22.54 -0.79 -21.09
CA HIS A 401 23.44 -1.91 -20.76
C HIS A 401 24.85 -1.73 -21.31
N ARG A 402 25.03 -1.01 -22.44
CA ARG A 402 26.36 -0.68 -22.97
C ARG A 402 27.19 0.13 -21.99
N HIS A 403 26.54 1.00 -21.22
CA HIS A 403 27.21 1.93 -20.28
C HIS A 403 27.18 1.45 -18.83
N CYS A 404 26.27 0.51 -18.51
CA CYS A 404 26.11 -0.04 -17.18
C CYS A 404 26.12 -1.58 -17.23
N PRO A 405 27.13 -2.26 -16.69
CA PRO A 405 27.23 -3.72 -16.73
C PRO A 405 26.08 -4.44 -16.01
N ARG A 406 25.54 -3.86 -14.94
CA ARG A 406 24.41 -4.39 -14.17
C ARG A 406 23.35 -3.30 -13.98
N PRO A 407 22.55 -3.01 -15.02
CA PRO A 407 21.53 -1.97 -14.94
C PRO A 407 20.41 -2.37 -13.98
N ILE A 408 19.94 -1.39 -13.19
CA ILE A 408 18.77 -1.54 -12.32
C ILE A 408 17.58 -0.98 -13.09
N ILE A 409 16.58 -1.82 -13.39
CA ILE A 409 15.43 -1.43 -14.21
C ILE A 409 14.14 -1.79 -13.47
N MET A 410 13.34 -0.77 -13.18
CA MET A 410 12.13 -0.87 -12.37
C MET A 410 10.91 -0.35 -13.15
N PRO A 411 10.21 -1.19 -13.95
CA PRO A 411 8.91 -0.83 -14.53
C PRO A 411 7.82 -0.98 -13.45
N LEU A 412 7.45 0.15 -12.82
CA LEU A 412 6.59 0.15 -11.62
C LEU A 412 5.11 0.44 -11.91
N SER A 413 4.73 0.71 -13.15
CA SER A 413 3.33 0.99 -13.47
C SER A 413 2.43 -0.24 -13.30
N ASN A 414 1.24 0.00 -12.75
CA ASN A 414 0.20 -0.99 -12.50
C ASN A 414 -1.04 -0.74 -13.38
N PRO A 415 -1.80 -1.77 -13.75
CA PRO A 415 -1.55 -3.22 -13.59
C PRO A 415 -0.45 -3.75 -14.53
N THR A 416 -0.24 -5.08 -14.55
CA THR A 416 0.78 -5.77 -15.40
C THR A 416 0.74 -5.32 -16.87
N SER A 417 -0.47 -5.08 -17.42
CA SER A 417 -0.67 -4.59 -18.80
C SER A 417 -0.19 -3.15 -19.04
N ARG A 418 0.13 -2.41 -17.98
CA ARG A 418 0.64 -1.02 -18.03
C ARG A 418 2.13 -0.91 -17.72
N ALA A 419 2.79 -2.03 -17.41
CA ALA A 419 4.22 -2.04 -17.13
C ALA A 419 5.02 -1.56 -18.35
N GLU A 420 6.02 -0.72 -18.13
CA GLU A 420 6.85 -0.11 -19.18
C GLU A 420 7.68 -1.14 -19.96
N ALA A 421 7.95 -2.31 -19.38
CA ALA A 421 8.52 -3.49 -20.05
C ALA A 421 8.15 -4.77 -19.30
N GLN A 422 8.26 -5.91 -20.00
CA GLN A 422 8.13 -7.22 -19.39
C GLN A 422 9.49 -7.67 -18.81
N PRO A 423 9.53 -8.26 -17.60
CA PRO A 423 10.78 -8.73 -17.00
C PRO A 423 11.56 -9.70 -17.89
N GLN A 424 10.87 -10.58 -18.61
CA GLN A 424 11.48 -11.54 -19.52
C GLN A 424 12.29 -10.83 -20.62
N ASP A 425 11.75 -9.74 -21.17
CA ASP A 425 12.42 -8.95 -22.19
C ASP A 425 13.65 -8.23 -21.63
N LEU A 426 13.51 -7.63 -20.44
CA LEU A 426 14.61 -6.94 -19.76
C LEU A 426 15.79 -7.87 -19.48
N ILE A 427 15.51 -9.09 -18.99
CA ILE A 427 16.53 -10.10 -18.73
C ILE A 427 17.18 -10.54 -20.06
N ALA A 428 16.39 -10.80 -21.11
CA ALA A 428 16.89 -11.21 -22.42
C ALA A 428 17.75 -10.13 -23.07
N TRP A 429 17.28 -8.86 -23.11
CA TRP A 429 17.99 -7.76 -23.76
C TRP A 429 19.30 -7.38 -23.07
N THR A 430 19.43 -7.70 -21.78
CA THR A 430 20.64 -7.47 -20.97
C THR A 430 21.45 -8.75 -20.74
N GLN A 431 21.13 -9.84 -21.41
CA GLN A 431 21.82 -11.14 -21.28
C GLN A 431 21.93 -11.61 -19.81
N GLY A 432 20.85 -11.42 -19.05
CA GLY A 432 20.77 -11.82 -17.64
C GLY A 432 21.40 -10.83 -16.66
N ALA A 433 21.91 -9.68 -17.12
CA ALA A 433 22.64 -8.75 -16.25
C ALA A 433 21.73 -7.80 -15.45
N ALA A 434 20.52 -7.50 -15.94
CA ALA A 434 19.61 -6.55 -15.29
C ALA A 434 19.15 -7.03 -13.90
N LEU A 435 19.11 -6.09 -12.97
CA LEU A 435 18.40 -6.23 -11.69
C LEU A 435 17.00 -5.63 -11.86
N VAL A 436 15.99 -6.49 -11.80
CA VAL A 436 14.62 -6.12 -12.15
C VAL A 436 13.71 -6.18 -10.93
N ALA A 437 12.93 -5.12 -10.73
CA ALA A 437 11.79 -5.09 -9.83
C ALA A 437 10.60 -4.44 -10.51
N THR A 438 9.39 -4.88 -10.20
CA THR A 438 8.16 -4.45 -10.88
C THR A 438 7.12 -3.94 -9.88
N GLY A 439 6.14 -3.16 -10.35
CA GLY A 439 5.01 -2.73 -9.52
C GLY A 439 3.94 -3.82 -9.37
N SER A 440 3.73 -4.61 -10.42
CA SER A 440 2.78 -5.73 -10.47
C SER A 440 3.48 -7.08 -10.28
N PRO A 441 2.77 -8.13 -9.86
CA PRO A 441 3.36 -9.46 -9.73
C PRO A 441 3.67 -10.06 -11.11
N PHE A 442 4.87 -10.62 -11.25
CA PHE A 442 5.28 -11.41 -12.40
C PHE A 442 5.84 -12.75 -11.95
N ALA A 443 5.66 -13.76 -12.79
CA ALA A 443 6.29 -15.05 -12.59
C ALA A 443 7.83 -14.92 -12.68
N PRO A 444 8.58 -15.80 -12.02
CA PRO A 444 10.02 -15.89 -12.19
C PRO A 444 10.40 -16.08 -13.66
N VAL A 445 11.52 -15.48 -14.07
CA VAL A 445 12.03 -15.59 -15.44
C VAL A 445 13.11 -16.66 -15.49
N PHE A 446 12.99 -17.56 -16.47
CA PHE A 446 14.02 -18.53 -16.80
C PHE A 446 14.75 -18.05 -18.05
N TRP A 447 16.04 -17.78 -17.92
CA TRP A 447 16.89 -17.34 -19.02
C TRP A 447 18.16 -18.18 -19.07
N GLU A 448 18.41 -18.85 -20.20
CA GLU A 448 19.46 -19.84 -20.35
C GLU A 448 19.36 -20.91 -19.24
N ASN A 449 20.32 -21.01 -18.34
CA ASN A 449 20.32 -21.96 -17.23
C ASN A 449 20.12 -21.30 -15.85
N ALA A 450 19.67 -20.03 -15.84
CA ALA A 450 19.48 -19.26 -14.62
C ALA A 450 18.00 -18.95 -14.36
N HIS A 451 17.68 -18.86 -13.07
CA HIS A 451 16.37 -18.51 -12.55
C HIS A 451 16.43 -17.13 -11.91
N TYR A 452 15.56 -16.24 -12.33
CA TYR A 452 15.48 -14.86 -11.86
C TYR A 452 14.16 -14.64 -11.12
N GLU A 453 14.21 -14.49 -9.81
CA GLU A 453 13.07 -14.03 -9.03
C GLU A 453 12.83 -12.54 -9.33
N ILE A 454 11.58 -12.21 -9.67
CA ILE A 454 11.17 -10.82 -9.95
C ILE A 454 10.56 -10.23 -8.69
N ALA A 455 11.26 -9.29 -8.08
CA ALA A 455 10.76 -8.60 -6.90
C ALA A 455 9.60 -7.69 -7.28
N GLN A 456 8.54 -7.72 -6.47
CA GLN A 456 7.42 -6.78 -6.61
C GLN A 456 7.56 -5.66 -5.57
N CYS A 457 7.70 -4.41 -6.04
CA CYS A 457 7.63 -3.22 -5.19
C CYS A 457 6.18 -2.98 -4.75
N ASN A 458 5.71 -3.79 -3.83
CA ASN A 458 4.36 -3.71 -3.29
C ASN A 458 4.38 -2.94 -1.97
N ASN A 459 3.53 -1.91 -1.86
CA ASN A 459 3.42 -1.10 -0.64
C ASN A 459 3.06 -1.93 0.60
N ALA A 460 2.50 -3.14 0.43
CA ALA A 460 2.26 -4.10 1.51
C ALA A 460 3.51 -4.45 2.33
N TYR A 461 4.71 -4.25 1.78
CA TYR A 461 5.96 -4.38 2.54
C TYR A 461 6.21 -3.22 3.51
N ILE A 462 5.56 -2.07 3.35
CA ILE A 462 5.84 -0.84 4.11
C ILE A 462 4.71 -0.48 5.07
N PHE A 463 3.49 -0.20 4.55
CA PHE A 463 2.45 0.43 5.35
C PHE A 463 1.97 -0.41 6.55
N PRO A 464 1.91 -1.75 6.52
CA PRO A 464 1.50 -2.52 7.69
C PRO A 464 2.51 -2.41 8.84
N GLY A 465 3.81 -2.50 8.54
CA GLY A 465 4.87 -2.31 9.52
C GLY A 465 4.97 -0.87 10.02
N LEU A 466 4.81 0.11 9.13
CA LEU A 466 4.72 1.53 9.48
C LEU A 466 3.58 1.77 10.48
N GLY A 467 2.39 1.26 10.17
CA GLY A 467 1.23 1.39 11.06
C GLY A 467 1.45 0.73 12.41
N LEU A 468 1.97 -0.49 12.43
CA LEU A 468 2.30 -1.19 13.68
C LEU A 468 3.28 -0.38 14.54
N GLY A 469 4.33 0.17 13.93
CA GLY A 469 5.31 1.02 14.63
C GLY A 469 4.69 2.30 15.20
N VAL A 470 3.92 3.02 14.39
CA VAL A 470 3.18 4.23 14.80
C VAL A 470 2.27 3.94 16.00
N LEU A 471 1.50 2.85 15.94
CA LEU A 471 0.58 2.47 17.01
C LEU A 471 1.31 2.04 18.29
N ALA A 472 2.38 1.28 18.17
CA ALA A 472 3.13 0.76 19.32
C ALA A 472 3.84 1.87 20.11
N CYS A 473 4.38 2.88 19.43
CA CYS A 473 5.05 4.00 20.08
C CYS A 473 4.15 5.22 20.31
N ASN A 474 2.89 5.20 19.86
CA ASN A 474 1.97 6.34 19.89
C ASN A 474 2.55 7.59 19.21
N ALA A 475 3.07 7.45 18.02
CA ALA A 475 3.60 8.56 17.24
C ALA A 475 2.47 9.55 16.87
N ARG A 476 2.77 10.84 16.98
CA ARG A 476 1.82 11.93 16.65
C ARG A 476 1.87 12.35 15.18
N ARG A 477 2.90 11.93 14.47
CA ARG A 477 3.16 12.26 13.06
C ARG A 477 3.83 11.09 12.38
N VAL A 478 3.69 11.02 11.05
CA VAL A 478 4.56 10.21 10.17
C VAL A 478 5.58 11.16 9.55
N THR A 479 6.86 10.95 9.85
CA THR A 479 7.96 11.77 9.33
C THR A 479 8.67 11.10 8.17
N GLU A 480 9.44 11.87 7.38
CA GLU A 480 10.23 11.33 6.29
C GLU A 480 11.33 10.37 6.80
N GLU A 481 11.87 10.61 8.00
CA GLU A 481 12.84 9.73 8.63
C GLU A 481 12.24 8.40 9.05
N MET A 482 10.99 8.38 9.52
CA MET A 482 10.27 7.13 9.79
C MET A 482 10.10 6.29 8.52
N LEU A 483 9.76 6.92 7.40
CA LEU A 483 9.65 6.27 6.09
C LEU A 483 11.03 5.83 5.56
N MET A 484 12.07 6.60 5.81
CA MET A 484 13.44 6.21 5.46
C MET A 484 13.92 5.03 6.30
N ALA A 485 13.60 5.00 7.60
CA ALA A 485 13.88 3.86 8.47
C ALA A 485 13.16 2.60 7.99
N ALA A 486 11.90 2.72 7.52
CA ALA A 486 11.16 1.62 6.93
C ALA A 486 11.87 1.08 5.66
N SER A 487 12.32 1.97 4.77
CA SER A 487 13.05 1.61 3.54
C SER A 487 14.34 0.84 3.85
N ARG A 488 15.12 1.33 4.79
CA ARG A 488 16.39 0.70 5.20
C ARG A 488 16.14 -0.64 5.90
N SER A 489 15.12 -0.72 6.74
CA SER A 489 14.74 -1.97 7.40
C SER A 489 14.30 -3.02 6.40
N LEU A 490 13.53 -2.65 5.37
CA LEU A 490 13.13 -3.55 4.30
C LEU A 490 14.35 -4.06 3.53
N ALA A 491 15.26 -3.17 3.14
CA ALA A 491 16.49 -3.54 2.42
C ALA A 491 17.38 -4.50 3.22
N ALA A 492 17.52 -4.28 4.52
CA ALA A 492 18.33 -5.12 5.41
C ALA A 492 17.80 -6.57 5.52
N GLN A 493 16.53 -6.79 5.21
CA GLN A 493 15.89 -8.10 5.26
C GLN A 493 15.88 -8.82 3.90
N SER A 494 16.46 -8.21 2.87
CA SER A 494 16.57 -8.83 1.54
C SER A 494 17.42 -10.10 1.61
N PRO A 495 16.99 -11.21 0.98
CA PRO A 495 17.81 -12.41 0.85
C PRO A 495 19.16 -12.15 0.19
N LEU A 496 19.22 -11.25 -0.80
CA LEU A 496 20.47 -10.86 -1.47
C LEU A 496 21.47 -10.20 -0.54
N VAL A 497 21.00 -9.35 0.39
CA VAL A 497 21.87 -8.70 1.38
C VAL A 497 22.32 -9.70 2.43
N ALA A 498 21.45 -10.61 2.85
CA ALA A 498 21.74 -11.57 3.92
C ALA A 498 22.59 -12.77 3.45
N THR A 499 22.41 -13.25 2.21
CA THR A 499 23.00 -14.52 1.74
C THR A 499 23.67 -14.44 0.37
N GLU A 500 23.70 -13.26 -0.25
CA GLU A 500 24.18 -13.03 -1.63
C GLU A 500 23.40 -13.82 -2.69
N ARG A 501 22.24 -14.37 -2.35
CA ARG A 501 21.37 -15.17 -3.21
C ARG A 501 19.91 -14.84 -2.99
N GLY A 502 19.06 -15.10 -4.00
CA GLY A 502 17.61 -14.90 -3.93
C GLY A 502 17.15 -13.56 -4.51
N GLY A 503 15.95 -13.13 -4.15
CA GLY A 503 15.32 -11.93 -4.68
C GLY A 503 15.79 -10.63 -4.03
N LEU A 504 15.51 -9.51 -4.69
CA LEU A 504 15.76 -8.16 -4.16
C LEU A 504 14.93 -7.83 -2.92
N LEU A 505 13.77 -8.45 -2.76
CA LEU A 505 12.90 -8.29 -1.61
C LEU A 505 12.65 -9.64 -0.92
N PRO A 506 12.31 -9.64 0.38
CA PRO A 506 11.91 -10.85 1.08
C PRO A 506 10.71 -11.52 0.39
N PRO A 507 10.59 -12.87 0.44
CA PRO A 507 9.39 -13.56 0.00
C PRO A 507 8.14 -13.08 0.78
N VAL A 508 7.00 -13.05 0.10
CA VAL A 508 5.75 -12.51 0.68
C VAL A 508 5.25 -13.28 1.91
N ASP A 509 5.59 -14.55 2.02
CA ASP A 509 5.29 -15.39 3.19
C ASP A 509 6.07 -15.00 4.45
N GLN A 510 7.11 -14.17 4.31
CA GLN A 510 7.87 -13.60 5.44
C GLN A 510 7.39 -12.19 5.84
N ILE A 511 6.32 -11.69 5.24
CA ILE A 511 5.87 -10.29 5.41
C ILE A 511 5.54 -9.93 6.86
N GLU A 512 5.10 -10.87 7.69
CA GLU A 512 4.87 -10.64 9.12
C GLU A 512 6.18 -10.30 9.85
N THR A 513 7.25 -11.04 9.56
CA THR A 513 8.58 -10.76 10.11
C THR A 513 9.08 -9.40 9.62
N VAL A 514 8.92 -9.13 8.32
CA VAL A 514 9.29 -7.84 7.71
C VAL A 514 8.56 -6.69 8.40
N SER A 515 7.25 -6.81 8.60
CA SER A 515 6.44 -5.77 9.25
C SER A 515 6.87 -5.51 10.70
N ARG A 516 7.21 -6.54 11.47
CA ARG A 516 7.72 -6.39 12.85
C ARG A 516 9.05 -5.65 12.90
N GLN A 517 9.97 -5.97 12.01
CA GLN A 517 11.27 -5.29 11.93
C GLN A 517 11.12 -3.83 11.47
N ILE A 518 10.26 -3.58 10.50
CA ILE A 518 9.93 -2.21 10.07
C ILE A 518 9.30 -1.44 11.23
N ALA A 519 8.37 -2.04 11.99
CA ALA A 519 7.74 -1.39 13.12
C ALA A 519 8.76 -0.93 14.18
N VAL A 520 9.76 -1.75 14.47
CA VAL A 520 10.87 -1.38 15.39
C VAL A 520 11.64 -0.19 14.86
N ALA A 521 12.06 -0.23 13.58
CA ALA A 521 12.83 0.83 12.95
C ALA A 521 12.05 2.16 12.90
N VAL A 522 10.78 2.10 12.51
CA VAL A 522 9.88 3.26 12.44
C VAL A 522 9.65 3.87 13.83
N ALA A 523 9.39 3.04 14.83
CA ALA A 523 9.16 3.52 16.20
C ALA A 523 10.41 4.17 16.80
N ARG A 524 11.60 3.60 16.59
CA ARG A 524 12.87 4.23 17.00
C ARG A 524 13.06 5.59 16.34
N ALA A 525 12.85 5.69 15.04
CA ALA A 525 12.93 6.97 14.32
C ALA A 525 11.92 7.98 14.86
N ALA A 526 10.69 7.58 15.16
CA ALA A 526 9.68 8.45 15.76
C ALA A 526 10.09 8.99 17.16
N ILE A 527 10.72 8.15 17.97
CA ILE A 527 11.22 8.51 19.31
C ILE A 527 12.41 9.49 19.16
N GLU A 528 13.37 9.19 18.31
CA GLU A 528 14.54 10.04 18.03
C GLU A 528 14.14 11.43 17.52
N GLN A 529 13.11 11.50 16.69
CA GLN A 529 12.55 12.76 16.16
C GLN A 529 11.64 13.50 17.16
N GLY A 530 11.41 12.94 18.35
CA GLY A 530 10.55 13.55 19.36
C GLY A 530 9.07 13.59 19.00
N VAL A 531 8.64 12.83 17.97
CA VAL A 531 7.22 12.72 17.58
C VAL A 531 6.49 11.59 18.31
N ALA A 532 7.20 10.79 19.08
CA ALA A 532 6.66 9.77 19.99
C ALA A 532 7.26 9.93 21.39
N PRO A 533 6.57 9.42 22.43
CA PRO A 533 7.14 9.36 23.78
C PRO A 533 8.44 8.56 23.81
N SER A 534 9.39 8.94 24.68
CA SER A 534 10.61 8.17 24.91
C SER A 534 10.28 6.80 25.51
N LEU A 535 10.83 5.75 24.91
CA LEU A 535 10.71 4.36 25.36
C LEU A 535 12.07 3.70 25.24
N ASP A 536 12.39 2.81 26.20
CA ASP A 536 13.51 1.89 26.02
C ASP A 536 13.15 0.75 25.05
N ASP A 537 14.17 0.08 24.53
CA ASP A 537 13.99 -0.98 23.54
C ASP A 537 13.15 -2.16 24.05
N GLU A 538 13.29 -2.55 25.33
CA GLU A 538 12.53 -3.65 25.91
C GLU A 538 11.04 -3.32 25.95
N THR A 539 10.70 -2.12 26.41
CA THR A 539 9.32 -1.61 26.45
C THR A 539 8.75 -1.49 25.04
N LEU A 540 9.54 -1.00 24.07
CA LEU A 540 9.10 -0.88 22.68
C LEU A 540 8.77 -2.25 22.07
N LEU A 541 9.66 -3.22 22.21
CA LEU A 541 9.44 -4.57 21.69
C LEU A 541 8.21 -5.22 22.35
N ALA A 542 8.05 -5.07 23.66
CA ALA A 542 6.87 -5.57 24.38
C ALA A 542 5.57 -4.92 23.87
N ARG A 543 5.59 -3.63 23.54
CA ARG A 543 4.42 -2.93 22.97
C ARG A 543 4.10 -3.40 21.57
N ILE A 544 5.09 -3.63 20.72
CA ILE A 544 4.88 -4.17 19.37
C ILE A 544 4.20 -5.55 19.47
N GLU A 545 4.73 -6.46 20.30
CA GLU A 545 4.12 -7.77 20.51
C GLU A 545 2.71 -7.69 21.12
N LYS A 546 2.46 -6.76 22.03
CA LYS A 546 1.13 -6.54 22.60
C LYS A 546 0.13 -5.97 21.58
N THR A 547 0.60 -5.15 20.65
CA THR A 547 -0.24 -4.56 19.58
C THR A 547 -0.58 -5.60 18.52
N TRP A 548 0.27 -6.63 18.36
CA TRP A 548 0.10 -7.67 17.37
C TRP A 548 -1.06 -8.60 17.72
N TRP A 549 -2.14 -8.50 16.93
CA TRP A 549 -3.29 -9.39 17.05
C TRP A 549 -3.03 -10.73 16.34
N GLN A 550 -3.41 -11.82 16.97
CA GLN A 550 -3.38 -13.17 16.40
C GLN A 550 -4.74 -13.53 15.83
N ALA A 551 -4.76 -14.06 14.59
CA ALA A 551 -5.98 -14.55 13.95
C ALA A 551 -6.36 -15.94 14.52
N ASP A 552 -6.74 -15.97 15.79
CA ASP A 552 -7.11 -17.18 16.51
C ASP A 552 -8.20 -16.87 17.55
N TYR A 553 -9.03 -17.86 17.86
CA TYR A 553 -10.14 -17.68 18.77
C TYR A 553 -9.69 -17.56 20.22
N ALA A 554 -10.20 -16.54 20.92
CA ALA A 554 -10.09 -16.43 22.37
C ALA A 554 -11.20 -17.24 23.07
N PRO A 555 -10.98 -17.71 24.31
CA PRO A 555 -12.07 -18.25 25.12
C PRO A 555 -13.05 -17.13 25.49
N TYR A 556 -14.36 -17.43 25.43
CA TYR A 556 -15.40 -16.45 25.74
C TYR A 556 -16.04 -16.71 27.09
N ARG A 557 -16.39 -15.63 27.78
CA ARG A 557 -17.25 -15.64 28.97
C ARG A 557 -18.37 -14.63 28.82
N ARG A 558 -19.54 -15.00 29.32
CA ARG A 558 -20.71 -14.12 29.32
C ARG A 558 -20.51 -13.00 30.34
N SER A 559 -20.72 -11.75 29.91
CA SER A 559 -20.84 -10.59 30.81
C SER A 559 -22.31 -10.25 31.02
N ALA A 560 -22.62 -9.59 32.11
CA ALA A 560 -23.91 -8.90 32.25
C ALA A 560 -23.97 -7.75 31.23
N LEU A 561 -25.17 -7.41 30.77
CA LEU A 561 -25.43 -6.25 29.92
C LEU A 561 -25.07 -4.97 30.67
#